data_2d47aa76c3279f287bf0cbdb21bc0504
#
_entry.id   2d47aa76c3279f287bf0cbdb21bc0504
#
_cell.length_a   1.000
_cell.length_b   1.000
_cell.length_c   1.000
_cell.angle_alpha   90.00
_cell.angle_beta   90.00
_cell.angle_gamma   90.00
#
_symmetry.space_group_name_H-M   'P 1'
#
loop_
_entity.id
_entity.type
_entity.pdbx_description
1 polymer ?
#
loop_
_entity_poly.entity_id
_entity_poly.type
_entity_poly.pdbx_seq_one_letter_code
_entity_poly.pdbx_strand_id
1 'polypeptide(L)'
;MRTEEYIPKRVKELCSKHKVSKYRLAQLTDMSQTALANIMNKKSIPTVPTLERIWDAFGISIAQFFAGDGMRPDLTDEQGELLEIWDDLNADERRILMNFVRTLKK
;
A
#
# COMPACT_ATOMS: atom_id res chain seq x y z
N MET A 1 -0.12 -15.65 -8.33
CA MET A 1 0.71 -14.68 -9.07
C MET A 1 2.15 -14.77 -8.58
N ARG A 2 3.09 -14.79 -9.50
CA ARG A 2 4.50 -14.86 -9.14
C ARG A 2 5.00 -13.52 -8.63
N THR A 3 6.04 -13.56 -7.79
CA THR A 3 6.64 -12.37 -7.21
C THR A 3 7.10 -11.35 -8.26
N GLU A 4 7.72 -11.84 -9.35
CA GLU A 4 8.19 -10.99 -10.43
C GLU A 4 7.08 -10.27 -11.18
N GLU A 5 5.85 -10.77 -11.08
CA GLU A 5 4.67 -10.12 -11.66
C GLU A 5 3.96 -9.24 -10.64
N TYR A 6 3.91 -9.69 -9.38
CA TYR A 6 3.22 -9.00 -8.31
C TYR A 6 3.88 -7.67 -7.94
N ILE A 7 5.21 -7.66 -7.78
CA ILE A 7 5.93 -6.49 -7.31
C ILE A 7 5.76 -5.29 -8.24
N PRO A 8 5.99 -5.42 -9.57
CA PRO A 8 5.76 -4.29 -10.46
C PRO A 8 4.33 -3.78 -10.43
N LYS A 9 3.36 -4.68 -10.41
CA LYS A 9 1.95 -4.33 -10.36
C LYS A 9 1.61 -3.58 -9.07
N ARG A 10 2.09 -4.10 -7.94
CA ARG A 10 1.81 -3.50 -6.62
C ARG A 10 2.43 -2.11 -6.49
N VAL A 11 3.66 -1.93 -6.97
CA VAL A 11 4.31 -0.62 -6.95
C VAL A 11 3.52 0.39 -7.79
N LYS A 12 3.06 -0.01 -8.97
CA LYS A 12 2.23 0.85 -9.82
C LYS A 12 0.91 1.23 -9.14
N GLU A 13 0.27 0.27 -8.48
CA GLU A 13 -0.97 0.52 -7.73
C GLU A 13 -0.74 1.53 -6.60
N LEU A 14 0.34 1.37 -5.85
CA LEU A 14 0.67 2.27 -4.75
C LEU A 14 1.01 3.67 -5.25
N CYS A 15 1.75 3.78 -6.34
CA CYS A 15 2.04 5.08 -6.95
C CYS A 15 0.75 5.79 -7.36
N SER A 16 -0.17 5.06 -7.97
CA SER A 16 -1.46 5.60 -8.39
C SER A 16 -2.32 6.01 -7.19
N LYS A 17 -2.43 5.14 -6.19
CA LYS A 17 -3.23 5.38 -4.99
C LYS A 17 -2.73 6.59 -4.20
N HIS A 18 -1.42 6.69 -4.01
CA HIS A 18 -0.81 7.76 -3.22
C HIS A 18 -0.44 8.99 -4.04
N LYS A 19 -0.72 8.97 -5.35
CA LYS A 19 -0.40 10.07 -6.27
C LYS A 19 1.09 10.42 -6.24
N VAL A 20 1.93 9.40 -6.24
CA VAL A 20 3.39 9.52 -6.26
C VAL A 20 3.88 9.14 -7.64
N SER A 21 4.66 10.03 -8.27
CA SER A 21 5.27 9.73 -9.56
C SER A 21 6.45 8.77 -9.39
N LYS A 22 6.83 8.10 -10.48
CA LYS A 22 8.05 7.27 -10.49
C LYS A 22 9.28 8.09 -10.09
N TYR A 23 9.38 9.32 -10.57
CA TYR A 23 10.46 10.23 -10.23
C TYR A 23 10.51 10.47 -8.71
N ARG A 24 9.35 10.77 -8.11
CA ARG A 24 9.27 11.03 -6.67
C ARG A 24 9.57 9.77 -5.86
N LEU A 25 9.08 8.63 -6.31
CA LEU A 25 9.38 7.36 -5.64
C LEU A 25 10.88 7.05 -5.66
N ALA A 26 11.54 7.29 -6.78
CA ALA A 26 12.99 7.13 -6.87
C ALA A 26 13.72 8.00 -5.85
N GLN A 27 13.28 9.26 -5.68
CA GLN A 27 13.83 10.16 -4.67
C GLN A 27 13.60 9.63 -3.25
N LEU A 28 12.39 9.20 -2.94
CA LEU A 28 12.02 8.73 -1.60
C LEU A 28 12.76 7.45 -1.21
N THR A 29 13.09 6.61 -2.17
CA THR A 29 13.77 5.33 -1.94
C THR A 29 15.29 5.43 -2.09
N ASP A 30 15.79 6.60 -2.46
CA ASP A 30 17.21 6.82 -2.76
C ASP A 30 17.71 5.87 -3.87
N MET A 31 16.85 5.63 -4.86
CA MET A 31 17.16 4.80 -6.01
C MET A 31 17.29 5.65 -7.26
N SER A 32 18.08 5.19 -8.23
CA SER A 32 18.09 5.83 -9.55
C SER A 32 16.77 5.55 -10.27
N GLN A 33 16.38 6.44 -11.18
CA GLN A 33 15.20 6.23 -11.99
C GLN A 33 15.32 4.97 -12.85
N THR A 34 16.53 4.69 -13.34
CA THR A 34 16.80 3.48 -14.13
C THR A 34 16.60 2.21 -13.31
N ALA A 35 17.11 2.18 -12.07
CA ALA A 35 16.95 1.02 -11.19
C ALA A 35 15.46 0.76 -10.88
N LEU A 36 14.72 1.82 -10.56
CA LEU A 36 13.30 1.69 -10.30
C LEU A 36 12.53 1.25 -11.54
N ALA A 37 12.84 1.83 -12.71
CA ALA A 37 12.22 1.45 -13.98
C ALA A 37 12.46 -0.01 -14.31
N ASN A 38 13.66 -0.54 -14.03
CA ASN A 38 13.96 -1.95 -14.27
C ASN A 38 13.09 -2.87 -13.40
N ILE A 39 12.83 -2.50 -12.16
CA ILE A 39 11.92 -3.24 -11.28
C ILE A 39 10.49 -3.19 -11.84
N MET A 40 10.02 -2.01 -12.21
CA MET A 40 8.65 -1.82 -12.69
C MET A 40 8.41 -2.47 -14.06
N ASN A 41 9.45 -2.65 -14.86
CA ASN A 41 9.36 -3.28 -16.18
C ASN A 41 9.75 -4.75 -16.17
N LYS A 42 9.84 -5.38 -15.00
CA LYS A 42 10.17 -6.81 -14.81
C LYS A 42 11.57 -7.20 -15.30
N LYS A 43 12.48 -6.23 -15.43
CA LYS A 43 13.85 -6.49 -15.85
C LYS A 43 14.78 -6.90 -14.74
N SER A 44 14.41 -6.57 -13.50
CA SER A 44 15.17 -7.00 -12.34
C SER A 44 14.22 -7.30 -11.18
N ILE A 45 14.66 -8.20 -10.30
CA ILE A 45 13.92 -8.56 -9.08
C ILE A 45 14.60 -7.82 -7.94
N PRO A 46 13.87 -6.99 -7.16
CA PRO A 46 14.48 -6.26 -6.06
C PRO A 46 14.85 -7.20 -4.91
N THR A 47 15.91 -6.83 -4.19
CA THR A 47 16.26 -7.48 -2.95
C THR A 47 15.30 -7.06 -1.85
N VAL A 48 15.28 -7.82 -0.73
CA VAL A 48 14.44 -7.46 0.41
C VAL A 48 14.75 -6.05 0.94
N PRO A 49 16.03 -5.64 1.11
CA PRO A 49 16.29 -4.26 1.51
C PRO A 49 15.76 -3.21 0.55
N THR A 50 15.76 -3.47 -0.75
CA THR A 50 15.18 -2.57 -1.74
C THR A 50 13.66 -2.49 -1.60
N LEU A 51 13.01 -3.64 -1.41
CA LEU A 51 11.57 -3.67 -1.15
C LEU A 51 11.20 -2.90 0.11
N GLU A 52 11.99 -3.04 1.17
CA GLU A 52 11.80 -2.32 2.42
C GLU A 52 11.81 -0.81 2.20
N ARG A 53 12.72 -0.29 1.39
CA ARG A 53 12.73 1.12 1.02
C ARG A 53 11.44 1.54 0.32
N ILE A 54 10.92 0.66 -0.54
CA ILE A 54 9.69 0.95 -1.31
C ILE A 54 8.49 1.02 -0.37
N TRP A 55 8.25 0.00 0.46
CA TRP A 55 7.07 0.06 1.33
C TRP A 55 7.21 1.11 2.43
N ASP A 56 8.41 1.40 2.92
CA ASP A 56 8.64 2.49 3.86
C ASP A 56 8.31 3.86 3.24
N ALA A 57 8.65 4.03 1.95
CA ALA A 57 8.33 5.26 1.23
C ALA A 57 6.81 5.53 1.18
N PHE A 58 6.01 4.49 1.14
CA PHE A 58 4.55 4.60 1.18
C PHE A 58 3.97 4.57 2.59
N GLY A 59 4.80 4.39 3.61
CA GLY A 59 4.35 4.31 4.99
C GLY A 59 3.53 3.07 5.31
N ILE A 60 3.78 1.97 4.62
CA ILE A 60 3.07 0.71 4.82
C ILE A 60 4.01 -0.38 5.33
N SER A 61 3.44 -1.45 5.87
CA SER A 61 4.19 -2.61 6.34
C SER A 61 4.41 -3.62 5.22
N ILE A 62 5.29 -4.59 5.45
CA ILE A 62 5.48 -5.72 4.54
C ILE A 62 4.15 -6.46 4.32
N ALA A 63 3.36 -6.65 5.38
CA ALA A 63 2.07 -7.33 5.28
C ALA A 63 1.11 -6.54 4.38
N GLN A 64 1.03 -5.23 4.54
CA GLN A 64 0.20 -4.37 3.71
C GLN A 64 0.65 -4.35 2.26
N PHE A 65 1.96 -4.39 2.03
CA PHE A 65 2.50 -4.43 0.67
C PHE A 65 2.04 -5.70 -0.07
N PHE A 66 2.17 -6.85 0.57
CA PHE A 66 1.86 -8.14 -0.06
C PHE A 66 0.39 -8.53 0.00
N ALA A 67 -0.37 -8.02 0.97
CA ALA A 67 -1.81 -8.29 1.04
C ALA A 67 -2.61 -7.51 -0.01
N GLY A 68 -2.08 -6.38 -0.45
CA GLY A 68 -2.81 -5.51 -1.38
C GLY A 68 -3.88 -4.69 -0.69
N ASP A 69 -4.48 -3.77 -1.45
CA ASP A 69 -5.50 -2.88 -0.93
C ASP A 69 -6.83 -3.63 -0.80
N GLY A 70 -7.39 -3.64 0.41
CA GLY A 70 -8.65 -4.29 0.68
C GLY A 70 -8.65 -5.81 0.56
N MET A 71 -7.50 -6.40 0.32
CA MET A 71 -7.36 -7.84 0.10
C MET A 71 -6.75 -8.52 1.33
N ARG A 72 -7.50 -8.53 2.40
CA ARG A 72 -7.15 -9.34 3.57
C ARG A 72 -8.01 -10.61 3.52
N PRO A 73 -7.41 -11.77 3.23
CA PRO A 73 -8.19 -13.00 3.03
C PRO A 73 -8.89 -13.49 4.29
N ASP A 74 -8.50 -12.98 5.45
CA ASP A 74 -9.10 -13.28 6.73
C ASP A 74 -10.34 -12.44 7.05
N LEU A 75 -10.69 -11.49 6.19
CA LEU A 75 -11.82 -10.59 6.42
C LEU A 75 -13.05 -11.03 5.62
N THR A 76 -14.22 -10.79 6.19
CA THR A 76 -15.49 -10.88 5.45
C THR A 76 -15.61 -9.70 4.49
N ASP A 77 -16.54 -9.80 3.54
CA ASP A 77 -16.81 -8.71 2.60
C ASP A 77 -17.20 -7.43 3.32
N GLU A 78 -18.01 -7.54 4.38
CA GLU A 78 -18.44 -6.39 5.18
C GLU A 78 -17.27 -5.75 5.93
N GLN A 79 -16.37 -6.55 6.47
CA GLN A 79 -15.18 -6.04 7.14
C GLN A 79 -14.25 -5.33 6.16
N GLY A 80 -14.07 -5.89 4.97
CA GLY A 80 -13.29 -5.26 3.93
C GLY A 80 -13.88 -3.93 3.49
N GLU A 81 -15.19 -3.87 3.30
CA GLU A 81 -15.90 -2.63 2.97
C GLU A 81 -15.72 -1.57 4.04
N LEU A 82 -15.85 -1.97 5.30
CA LEU A 82 -15.67 -1.04 6.43
C LEU A 82 -14.25 -0.46 6.45
N LEU A 83 -13.24 -1.27 6.19
CA LEU A 83 -11.86 -0.81 6.14
C LEU A 83 -11.63 0.16 4.97
N GLU A 84 -12.24 -0.07 3.83
CA GLU A 84 -12.15 0.86 2.69
C GLU A 84 -12.76 2.20 3.05
N ILE A 85 -13.93 2.21 3.69
CA ILE A 85 -14.57 3.43 4.17
C ILE A 85 -13.69 4.13 5.18
N TRP A 86 -13.13 3.38 6.13
CA TRP A 86 -12.25 3.90 7.16
C TRP A 86 -11.03 4.61 6.56
N ASP A 87 -10.43 4.00 5.54
CA ASP A 87 -9.24 4.56 4.90
C ASP A 87 -9.54 5.89 4.21
N ASP A 88 -10.78 6.09 3.76
CA ASP A 88 -11.20 7.34 3.12
C ASP A 88 -11.54 8.44 4.11
N LEU A 89 -11.68 8.12 5.39
CA LEU A 89 -12.05 9.09 6.41
C LEU A 89 -10.84 9.89 6.90
N ASN A 90 -11.05 11.17 7.19
CA ASN A 90 -10.04 11.97 7.87
C ASN A 90 -10.06 11.69 9.39
N ALA A 91 -9.14 12.31 10.14
CA ALA A 91 -8.99 12.05 11.57
C ALA A 91 -10.25 12.38 12.37
N ASP A 92 -10.92 13.48 12.05
CA ASP A 92 -12.14 13.88 12.74
C ASP A 92 -13.29 12.93 12.47
N GLU A 93 -13.44 12.50 11.22
CA GLU A 93 -14.47 11.55 10.81
C GLU A 93 -14.26 10.19 11.47
N ARG A 94 -13.01 9.72 11.55
CA ARG A 94 -12.67 8.48 12.24
C ARG A 94 -13.03 8.54 13.72
N ARG A 95 -12.78 9.67 14.36
CA ARG A 95 -13.12 9.86 15.77
C ARG A 95 -14.63 9.78 15.99
N ILE A 96 -15.41 10.43 15.12
CA ILE A 96 -16.87 10.39 15.17
C ILE A 96 -17.37 8.96 14.99
N LEU A 97 -16.86 8.24 14.01
CA LEU A 97 -17.24 6.85 13.77
C LEU A 97 -16.92 5.97 14.97
N MET A 98 -15.73 6.11 15.53
CA MET A 98 -15.34 5.31 16.70
C MET A 98 -16.20 5.59 17.92
N ASN A 99 -16.54 6.85 18.15
CA ASN A 99 -17.44 7.20 19.26
C ASN A 99 -18.82 6.57 19.07
N PHE A 100 -19.35 6.59 17.85
CA PHE A 100 -20.61 5.94 17.52
C PHE A 100 -20.56 4.43 17.76
N VAL A 101 -19.50 3.77 17.30
CA VAL A 101 -19.35 2.31 17.46
C VAL A 101 -19.28 1.94 18.94
N ARG A 102 -18.55 2.71 19.74
CA ARG A 102 -18.44 2.48 21.18
C ARG A 102 -19.79 2.59 21.87
N THR A 103 -20.65 3.49 21.40
CA THR A 103 -22.01 3.65 21.93
C THR A 103 -22.84 2.40 21.68
N LEU A 104 -22.65 1.75 20.53
CA LEU A 104 -23.39 0.53 20.18
C LEU A 104 -23.00 -0.67 21.05
N LYS A 105 -21.83 -0.63 21.66
CA LYS A 105 -21.28 -1.77 22.44
C LYS A 105 -21.65 -1.78 23.91
N LYS A 106 -22.50 -0.93 24.36
CA LYS A 106 -22.95 -0.93 25.75
C LYS A 106 -23.88 -2.09 26.07
#